data_a196fe920a3ec510226634f7d1e4f205
#
_entry.id   a196fe920a3ec510226634f7d1e4f205
#
_cell.length_a   1.000
_cell.length_b   1.000
_cell.length_c   1.000
_cell.angle_alpha   90.00
_cell.angle_beta   90.00
_cell.angle_gamma   90.00
#
_symmetry.space_group_name_H-M   'P 1'
#
loop_
_entity.id
_entity.type
_entity.pdbx_description
1 polymer ?
#
loop_
_entity_poly.entity_id
_entity_poly.type
_entity_poly.pdbx_seq_one_letter_code
_entity_poly.pdbx_strand_id
1 'polypeptide(L)'
;MIRVNMGSAIVIMSEKLSNELKIPKNKKIYIHGSCILNDVWNVSKRPKLDESPAIRKCGSEVLSQADISISDISYFDIYSCFPSAVQIALKELNIDLNDKRPLTVTGGLPYFGGPGNAYTMFSTIEMVRKLRENPNKYGMITANSWFLTKHAINIFSTKSPKEINWSENFENIQKEINSREIQNLNFYPDGIGKILSYTIIQGRKNLEYGIVVGELEDKSRFIANTPKDENLLKMMIKKEMLGQKGVVTSISGKNVFKPNIL
;
A
#
# COMPACT_ATOMS: atom_id res chain seq x y z
N MET A 1 -0.01 -5.62 -16.84
CA MET A 1 0.67 -4.93 -17.98
C MET A 1 1.27 -3.64 -17.48
N ILE A 2 2.59 -3.44 -17.62
CA ILE A 2 3.30 -2.30 -16.99
C ILE A 2 3.38 -1.08 -17.91
N ARG A 3 3.29 -1.27 -19.23
CA ARG A 3 3.41 -0.18 -20.21
C ARG A 3 2.14 -0.11 -21.07
N VAL A 4 1.43 1.00 -20.94
CA VAL A 4 0.21 1.30 -21.69
C VAL A 4 0.21 2.77 -22.05
N ASN A 5 -0.37 3.10 -23.20
CA ASN A 5 -0.61 4.47 -23.63
C ASN A 5 -2.07 4.81 -23.28
N MET A 6 -2.26 5.53 -22.20
CA MET A 6 -3.57 5.93 -21.71
C MET A 6 -3.53 7.40 -21.29
N GLY A 7 -4.60 8.12 -21.54
CA GLY A 7 -4.81 9.50 -21.12
C GLY A 7 -6.13 9.64 -20.39
N SER A 8 -6.17 10.51 -19.39
CA SER A 8 -7.38 10.79 -18.60
C SER A 8 -7.43 12.25 -18.23
N ALA A 9 -8.64 12.76 -18.00
CA ALA A 9 -8.89 14.12 -17.53
C ALA A 9 -10.08 14.14 -16.57
N ILE A 10 -9.97 14.93 -15.52
CA ILE A 10 -11.02 15.15 -14.53
C ILE A 10 -11.20 16.65 -14.38
N VAL A 11 -12.46 17.10 -14.38
CA VAL A 11 -12.79 18.50 -14.10
C VAL A 11 -13.22 18.60 -12.64
N ILE A 12 -12.53 19.44 -11.88
CA ILE A 12 -12.83 19.75 -10.48
C ILE A 12 -13.23 21.21 -10.40
N MET A 13 -14.34 21.50 -9.73
CA MET A 13 -14.85 22.85 -9.55
C MET A 13 -15.60 22.99 -8.22
N SER A 14 -15.80 24.23 -7.78
CA SER A 14 -16.66 24.48 -6.62
C SER A 14 -18.12 24.16 -6.94
N GLU A 15 -18.92 23.82 -5.91
CA GLU A 15 -20.35 23.62 -6.09
C GLU A 15 -21.04 24.88 -6.61
N LYS A 16 -20.61 26.07 -6.13
CA LYS A 16 -21.09 27.37 -6.61
C LYS A 16 -20.93 27.48 -8.12
N LEU A 17 -19.73 27.26 -8.65
CA LEU A 17 -19.46 27.33 -10.10
C LEU A 17 -20.27 26.27 -10.84
N SER A 18 -20.40 25.07 -10.30
CA SER A 18 -21.19 24.01 -10.94
C SER A 18 -22.69 24.37 -11.06
N ASN A 19 -23.21 25.14 -10.10
CA ASN A 19 -24.58 25.66 -10.11
C ASN A 19 -24.73 26.79 -11.12
N GLU A 20 -23.79 27.73 -11.18
CA GLU A 20 -23.75 28.82 -12.17
C GLU A 20 -23.72 28.28 -13.62
N LEU A 21 -22.91 27.24 -13.84
CA LEU A 21 -22.81 26.51 -15.11
C LEU A 21 -23.99 25.57 -15.39
N LYS A 22 -24.96 25.49 -14.47
CA LYS A 22 -26.17 24.65 -14.58
C LYS A 22 -25.83 23.16 -14.81
N ILE A 23 -24.74 22.68 -14.21
CA ILE A 23 -24.38 21.26 -14.30
C ILE A 23 -25.49 20.42 -13.64
N PRO A 24 -26.07 19.42 -14.31
CA PRO A 24 -27.15 18.60 -13.76
C PRO A 24 -26.70 17.87 -12.49
N LYS A 25 -27.59 17.78 -11.47
CA LYS A 25 -27.29 17.14 -10.19
C LYS A 25 -26.78 15.70 -10.35
N ASN A 26 -27.37 14.94 -11.26
CA ASN A 26 -26.96 13.55 -11.53
C ASN A 26 -25.57 13.41 -12.19
N LYS A 27 -24.95 14.50 -12.60
CA LYS A 27 -23.57 14.53 -13.11
C LYS A 27 -22.54 14.92 -12.06
N LYS A 28 -22.98 15.44 -10.92
CA LYS A 28 -22.09 15.88 -9.85
C LYS A 28 -21.66 14.70 -8.99
N ILE A 29 -20.37 14.66 -8.67
CA ILE A 29 -19.80 13.76 -7.67
C ILE A 29 -19.07 14.63 -6.65
N TYR A 30 -19.32 14.38 -5.39
CA TYR A 30 -18.74 15.11 -4.28
C TYR A 30 -17.64 14.30 -3.63
N ILE A 31 -16.59 14.99 -3.19
CA ILE A 31 -15.55 14.41 -2.34
C ILE A 31 -16.04 14.53 -0.90
N HIS A 32 -16.17 13.41 -0.20
CA HIS A 32 -16.62 13.35 1.18
C HIS A 32 -15.48 13.23 2.20
N GLY A 33 -14.34 12.73 1.76
CA GLY A 33 -13.15 12.63 2.58
C GLY A 33 -11.91 12.52 1.71
N SER A 34 -10.81 13.12 2.18
CA SER A 34 -9.51 13.06 1.53
C SER A 34 -8.39 13.09 2.58
N CYS A 35 -7.42 12.20 2.46
CA CYS A 35 -6.27 12.17 3.34
C CYS A 35 -5.03 11.71 2.58
N ILE A 36 -3.88 12.32 2.88
CA ILE A 36 -2.56 11.97 2.34
C ILE A 36 -1.58 11.87 3.49
N LEU A 37 -0.93 10.69 3.65
CA LEU A 37 0.07 10.45 4.67
C LEU A 37 1.21 9.59 4.12
N ASN A 38 2.34 9.61 4.81
CA ASN A 38 3.49 8.78 4.48
C ASN A 38 3.86 7.86 5.64
N ASP A 39 4.24 6.64 5.31
CA ASP A 39 4.94 5.75 6.23
C ASP A 39 6.44 6.07 6.32
N VAL A 40 7.14 5.42 7.24
CA VAL A 40 8.61 5.47 7.31
C VAL A 40 9.19 5.11 5.94
N TRP A 41 9.99 6.02 5.37
CA TRP A 41 10.47 5.93 3.99
C TRP A 41 11.29 4.68 3.71
N ASN A 42 12.22 4.38 4.60
CA ASN A 42 13.03 3.18 4.50
C ASN A 42 12.29 1.97 5.06
N VAL A 43 11.86 1.07 4.18
CA VAL A 43 11.09 -0.12 4.54
C VAL A 43 11.81 -0.96 5.61
N SER A 44 13.13 -1.13 5.49
CA SER A 44 13.92 -1.92 6.45
C SER A 44 13.98 -1.30 7.85
N LYS A 45 13.64 -0.01 7.99
CA LYS A 45 13.56 0.68 9.29
C LYS A 45 12.15 0.70 9.89
N ARG A 46 11.14 0.18 9.21
CA ARG A 46 9.77 0.11 9.74
C ARG A 46 9.72 -0.87 10.90
N PRO A 47 9.00 -0.57 12.00
CA PRO A 47 8.85 -1.49 13.13
C PRO A 47 8.34 -2.86 12.69
N LYS A 48 7.32 -2.87 11.84
CA LYS A 48 6.77 -4.09 11.22
C LYS A 48 6.74 -3.93 9.70
N LEU A 49 6.98 -5.03 8.99
CA LEU A 49 7.04 -5.05 7.53
C LEU A 49 5.67 -5.27 6.87
N ASP A 50 4.71 -5.76 7.64
CA ASP A 50 3.34 -6.11 7.23
C ASP A 50 2.28 -5.10 7.69
N GLU A 51 2.69 -3.88 8.06
CA GLU A 51 1.81 -2.80 8.52
C GLU A 51 2.06 -1.50 7.75
N SER A 52 1.00 -0.72 7.65
CA SER A 52 1.02 0.65 7.15
C SER A 52 0.19 1.57 8.04
N PRO A 53 0.79 2.17 9.07
CA PRO A 53 0.12 3.19 9.89
C PRO A 53 -0.49 4.34 9.08
N ALA A 54 0.14 4.71 7.97
CA ALA A 54 -0.36 5.75 7.10
C ALA A 54 -1.69 5.35 6.44
N ILE A 55 -1.83 4.11 5.92
CA ILE A 55 -3.11 3.62 5.39
C ILE A 55 -4.17 3.60 6.49
N ARG A 56 -3.84 3.07 7.68
CA ARG A 56 -4.77 3.00 8.81
C ARG A 56 -5.30 4.38 9.20
N LYS A 57 -4.39 5.34 9.39
CA LYS A 57 -4.74 6.71 9.78
C LYS A 57 -5.49 7.43 8.66
N CYS A 58 -5.07 7.31 7.39
CA CYS A 58 -5.83 7.84 6.26
C CYS A 58 -7.24 7.27 6.20
N GLY A 59 -7.39 5.95 6.35
CA GLY A 59 -8.69 5.28 6.33
C GLY A 59 -9.63 5.80 7.43
N SER A 60 -9.12 5.86 8.68
CA SER A 60 -9.87 6.40 9.83
C SER A 60 -10.28 7.85 9.58
N GLU A 61 -9.35 8.67 9.09
CA GLU A 61 -9.57 10.09 8.85
C GLU A 61 -10.64 10.35 7.79
N VAL A 62 -10.56 9.70 6.62
CA VAL A 62 -11.54 9.93 5.54
C VAL A 62 -12.94 9.42 5.89
N LEU A 63 -13.03 8.33 6.67
CA LEU A 63 -14.32 7.84 7.19
C LEU A 63 -14.93 8.82 8.18
N SER A 64 -14.12 9.39 9.07
CA SER A 64 -14.54 10.44 10.01
C SER A 64 -15.00 11.70 9.28
N GLN A 65 -14.26 12.19 8.28
CA GLN A 65 -14.65 13.35 7.46
C GLN A 65 -15.98 13.13 6.75
N ALA A 66 -16.21 11.91 6.27
CA ALA A 66 -17.45 11.54 5.58
C ALA A 66 -18.62 11.22 6.52
N ASP A 67 -18.39 11.13 7.83
CA ASP A 67 -19.34 10.68 8.86
C ASP A 67 -20.00 9.33 8.50
N ILE A 68 -19.17 8.36 8.11
CA ILE A 68 -19.60 7.00 7.73
C ILE A 68 -18.63 5.94 8.26
N SER A 69 -19.05 4.69 8.18
CA SER A 69 -18.23 3.52 8.47
C SER A 69 -17.74 2.81 7.20
N ILE A 70 -16.78 1.90 7.33
CA ILE A 70 -16.28 1.11 6.19
C ILE A 70 -17.37 0.22 5.57
N SER A 71 -18.41 -0.16 6.33
CA SER A 71 -19.55 -0.93 5.85
C SER A 71 -20.48 -0.12 4.93
N ASP A 72 -20.44 1.21 4.98
CA ASP A 72 -21.24 2.09 4.12
C ASP A 72 -20.62 2.25 2.73
N ILE A 73 -19.34 1.92 2.58
CA ILE A 73 -18.65 1.94 1.29
C ILE A 73 -19.19 0.80 0.42
N SER A 74 -19.73 1.16 -0.73
CA SER A 74 -20.31 0.18 -1.67
C SER A 74 -19.31 -0.26 -2.75
N TYR A 75 -18.35 0.57 -3.09
CA TYR A 75 -17.38 0.33 -4.15
C TYR A 75 -15.97 0.71 -3.68
N PHE A 76 -15.01 -0.15 -4.01
CA PHE A 76 -13.60 0.08 -3.75
C PHE A 76 -12.80 0.16 -5.04
N ASP A 77 -11.71 0.91 -5.01
CA ASP A 77 -10.55 0.69 -5.88
C ASP A 77 -9.30 0.71 -5.01
N ILE A 78 -8.92 -0.46 -4.50
CA ILE A 78 -7.72 -0.67 -3.70
C ILE A 78 -6.53 -0.77 -4.65
N TYR A 79 -5.52 0.07 -4.45
CA TYR A 79 -4.34 0.10 -5.32
C TYR A 79 -3.60 -1.23 -5.31
N SER A 80 -3.53 -1.90 -6.46
CA SER A 80 -3.18 -3.31 -6.59
C SER A 80 -1.86 -3.53 -7.34
N CYS A 81 -0.82 -2.75 -7.03
CA CYS A 81 0.49 -2.91 -7.65
C CYS A 81 1.15 -4.27 -7.34
N PHE A 82 0.93 -4.79 -6.12
CA PHE A 82 1.37 -6.10 -5.66
C PHE A 82 0.29 -6.72 -4.76
N PRO A 83 0.18 -8.06 -4.69
CA PRO A 83 -0.77 -8.72 -3.78
C PRO A 83 -0.60 -8.27 -2.33
N SER A 84 0.62 -8.11 -1.84
CA SER A 84 0.92 -7.64 -0.48
C SER A 84 0.38 -6.23 -0.21
N ALA A 85 0.38 -5.33 -1.20
CA ALA A 85 -0.19 -4.00 -1.05
C ALA A 85 -1.70 -4.05 -0.79
N VAL A 86 -2.41 -4.95 -1.49
CA VAL A 86 -3.85 -5.19 -1.27
C VAL A 86 -4.08 -5.78 0.11
N GLN A 87 -3.35 -6.84 0.48
CA GLN A 87 -3.50 -7.51 1.78
C GLN A 87 -3.26 -6.56 2.95
N ILE A 88 -2.21 -5.72 2.87
CA ILE A 88 -1.93 -4.70 3.89
C ILE A 88 -3.06 -3.67 3.93
N ALA A 89 -3.52 -3.17 2.77
CA ALA A 89 -4.61 -2.21 2.74
C ALA A 89 -5.91 -2.77 3.35
N LEU A 90 -6.28 -4.03 3.07
CA LEU A 90 -7.44 -4.68 3.68
C LEU A 90 -7.29 -4.78 5.20
N LYS A 91 -6.13 -5.22 5.68
CA LYS A 91 -5.82 -5.29 7.11
C LYS A 91 -5.97 -3.93 7.79
N GLU A 92 -5.35 -2.90 7.21
CA GLU A 92 -5.31 -1.57 7.82
C GLU A 92 -6.65 -0.82 7.75
N LEU A 93 -7.48 -1.12 6.77
CA LEU A 93 -8.82 -0.57 6.60
C LEU A 93 -9.91 -1.40 7.30
N ASN A 94 -9.54 -2.49 8.00
CA ASN A 94 -10.47 -3.44 8.61
C ASN A 94 -11.50 -4.01 7.61
N ILE A 95 -11.05 -4.32 6.40
CA ILE A 95 -11.86 -5.00 5.39
C ILE A 95 -11.58 -6.50 5.49
N ASP A 96 -12.63 -7.31 5.65
CA ASP A 96 -12.51 -8.76 5.72
C ASP A 96 -11.95 -9.32 4.41
N LEU A 97 -11.05 -10.30 4.49
CA LEU A 97 -10.51 -10.99 3.31
C LEU A 97 -11.59 -11.71 2.49
N ASN A 98 -12.72 -12.06 3.12
CA ASN A 98 -13.87 -12.67 2.48
C ASN A 98 -14.97 -11.66 2.12
N ASP A 99 -14.69 -10.36 2.18
CA ASP A 99 -15.65 -9.33 1.80
C ASP A 99 -16.15 -9.59 0.38
N LYS A 100 -17.47 -9.53 0.18
CA LYS A 100 -18.09 -9.83 -1.11
C LYS A 100 -18.09 -8.66 -2.08
N ARG A 101 -17.75 -7.46 -1.59
CA ARG A 101 -17.62 -6.29 -2.44
C ARG A 101 -16.38 -6.41 -3.34
N PRO A 102 -16.46 -6.11 -4.63
CA PRO A 102 -15.29 -6.05 -5.48
C PRO A 102 -14.26 -5.05 -4.92
N LEU A 103 -13.01 -5.48 -4.81
CA LEU A 103 -11.93 -4.64 -4.28
C LEU A 103 -11.44 -3.58 -5.26
N THR A 104 -11.87 -3.66 -6.53
CA THR A 104 -11.54 -2.68 -7.57
C THR A 104 -12.74 -2.42 -8.47
N VAL A 105 -12.90 -1.17 -8.94
CA VAL A 105 -13.84 -0.84 -10.01
C VAL A 105 -13.20 -0.94 -11.39
N THR A 106 -11.86 -0.93 -11.44
CA THR A 106 -11.08 -1.04 -12.69
C THR A 106 -10.77 -2.48 -13.09
N GLY A 107 -10.82 -3.43 -12.15
CA GLY A 107 -10.28 -4.78 -12.28
C GLY A 107 -8.83 -4.91 -11.79
N GLY A 108 -8.20 -3.80 -11.37
CA GLY A 108 -6.85 -3.75 -10.82
C GLY A 108 -5.74 -3.59 -11.86
N LEU A 109 -4.57 -3.13 -11.41
CA LEU A 109 -3.42 -2.81 -12.27
C LEU A 109 -2.99 -3.95 -13.23
N PRO A 110 -3.00 -5.23 -12.82
CA PRO A 110 -2.58 -6.31 -13.71
C PRO A 110 -3.43 -6.45 -14.98
N TYR A 111 -4.70 -6.08 -14.90
CA TYR A 111 -5.68 -6.22 -15.99
C TYR A 111 -5.97 -4.90 -16.69
N PHE A 112 -6.19 -3.83 -15.92
CA PHE A 112 -6.48 -2.50 -16.44
C PHE A 112 -5.26 -1.88 -17.12
N GLY A 113 -4.08 -2.12 -16.58
CA GLY A 113 -2.81 -1.54 -16.98
C GLY A 113 -2.30 -0.51 -15.98
N GLY A 114 -0.99 -0.32 -15.96
CA GLY A 114 -0.28 0.57 -15.05
C GLY A 114 0.30 1.79 -15.78
N PRO A 115 -0.49 2.83 -16.10
CA PRO A 115 -0.01 4.02 -16.82
C PRO A 115 0.81 4.96 -15.93
N GLY A 116 1.83 4.44 -15.24
CA GLY A 116 2.67 5.20 -14.32
C GLY A 116 1.84 5.85 -13.19
N ASN A 117 2.00 7.13 -13.01
CA ASN A 117 1.31 7.88 -11.93
C ASN A 117 -0.18 8.16 -12.22
N ALA A 118 -0.67 7.86 -13.42
CA ALA A 118 -2.04 8.21 -13.82
C ALA A 118 -3.09 7.17 -13.43
N TYR A 119 -2.70 5.98 -12.94
CA TYR A 119 -3.67 4.92 -12.64
C TYR A 119 -4.82 5.39 -11.72
N THR A 120 -4.51 6.13 -10.67
CA THR A 120 -5.53 6.60 -9.71
C THR A 120 -6.53 7.58 -10.34
N MET A 121 -6.15 8.33 -11.38
CA MET A 121 -7.10 9.14 -12.14
C MET A 121 -8.10 8.26 -12.90
N PHE A 122 -7.65 7.15 -13.49
CA PHE A 122 -8.55 6.20 -14.14
C PHE A 122 -9.46 5.50 -13.14
N SER A 123 -8.94 5.11 -11.96
CA SER A 123 -9.78 4.60 -10.86
C SER A 123 -10.87 5.61 -10.48
N THR A 124 -10.50 6.90 -10.42
CA THR A 124 -11.46 7.97 -10.13
C THR A 124 -12.53 8.08 -11.21
N ILE A 125 -12.16 8.02 -12.50
CA ILE A 125 -13.10 8.07 -13.61
C ILE A 125 -14.09 6.89 -13.56
N GLU A 126 -13.57 5.66 -13.35
CA GLU A 126 -14.42 4.48 -13.23
C GLU A 126 -15.33 4.54 -12.00
N MET A 127 -14.82 5.04 -10.88
CA MET A 127 -15.62 5.27 -9.68
C MET A 127 -16.72 6.31 -9.93
N VAL A 128 -16.41 7.43 -10.58
CA VAL A 128 -17.39 8.47 -10.97
C VAL A 128 -18.49 7.87 -11.85
N ARG A 129 -18.12 7.06 -12.85
CA ARG A 129 -19.07 6.37 -13.71
C ARG A 129 -19.97 5.45 -12.90
N LYS A 130 -19.38 4.61 -12.04
CA LYS A 130 -20.09 3.65 -11.20
C LYS A 130 -21.06 4.32 -10.22
N LEU A 131 -20.66 5.44 -9.62
CA LEU A 131 -21.52 6.19 -8.69
C LEU A 131 -22.64 6.93 -9.41
N ARG A 132 -22.43 7.39 -10.65
CA ARG A 132 -23.50 7.98 -11.48
C ARG A 132 -24.56 6.95 -11.89
N GLU A 133 -24.14 5.73 -12.17
CA GLU A 133 -25.04 4.60 -12.45
C GLU A 133 -25.80 4.16 -11.20
N ASN A 134 -25.20 4.32 -10.03
CA ASN A 134 -25.74 3.87 -8.74
C ASN A 134 -25.73 5.03 -7.73
N PRO A 135 -26.63 5.99 -7.83
CA PRO A 135 -26.62 7.18 -7.00
C PRO A 135 -26.81 6.85 -5.52
N ASN A 136 -26.39 7.77 -4.65
CA ASN A 136 -26.43 7.67 -3.21
C ASN A 136 -25.54 6.58 -2.56
N LYS A 137 -24.66 5.95 -3.32
CA LYS A 137 -23.64 5.05 -2.82
C LYS A 137 -22.35 5.81 -2.53
N TYR A 138 -21.50 5.23 -1.67
CA TYR A 138 -20.14 5.71 -1.41
C TYR A 138 -19.13 4.81 -2.10
N GLY A 139 -18.09 5.44 -2.64
CA GLY A 139 -16.94 4.77 -3.23
C GLY A 139 -15.65 5.25 -2.60
N MET A 140 -14.73 4.33 -2.30
CA MET A 140 -13.42 4.61 -1.74
C MET A 140 -12.33 4.24 -2.74
N ILE A 141 -11.38 5.14 -2.95
CA ILE A 141 -10.20 4.90 -3.79
C ILE A 141 -8.96 5.06 -2.92
N THR A 142 -8.01 4.13 -3.04
CA THR A 142 -6.70 4.25 -2.44
C THR A 142 -5.63 4.50 -3.50
N ALA A 143 -4.63 5.27 -3.16
CA ALA A 143 -3.43 5.47 -3.95
C ALA A 143 -2.22 5.03 -3.14
N ASN A 144 -1.24 4.44 -3.83
CA ASN A 144 0.01 4.00 -3.23
C ASN A 144 1.16 4.37 -4.16
N SER A 145 2.26 4.80 -3.57
CA SER A 145 3.47 5.13 -4.32
C SER A 145 4.72 4.73 -3.55
N TRP A 146 5.83 4.61 -4.28
CA TRP A 146 7.09 4.14 -3.77
C TRP A 146 6.97 2.71 -3.22
N PHE A 147 7.67 2.34 -2.18
CA PHE A 147 7.64 0.99 -1.57
C PHE A 147 6.58 0.93 -0.46
N LEU A 148 5.30 1.08 -0.80
CA LEU A 148 4.20 1.17 0.16
C LEU A 148 4.49 2.29 1.19
N THR A 149 4.81 3.48 0.69
CA THR A 149 5.32 4.58 1.52
C THR A 149 4.43 5.80 1.50
N LYS A 150 3.97 6.20 0.30
CA LYS A 150 3.07 7.35 0.14
C LYS A 150 1.67 6.83 -0.09
N HIS A 151 0.73 7.33 0.69
CA HIS A 151 -0.66 6.90 0.59
C HIS A 151 -1.60 8.08 0.48
N ALA A 152 -2.64 7.92 -0.33
CA ALA A 152 -3.79 8.81 -0.34
C ALA A 152 -5.07 7.98 -0.39
N ILE A 153 -6.10 8.43 0.30
CA ILE A 153 -7.43 7.81 0.28
C ILE A 153 -8.46 8.90 0.07
N ASN A 154 -9.41 8.65 -0.83
CA ASN A 154 -10.53 9.54 -1.10
C ASN A 154 -11.85 8.79 -1.04
N ILE A 155 -12.90 9.45 -0.54
CA ILE A 155 -14.28 8.98 -0.55
C ILE A 155 -15.11 9.88 -1.43
N PHE A 156 -15.89 9.26 -2.32
CA PHE A 156 -16.76 9.92 -3.30
C PHE A 156 -18.20 9.46 -3.16
N SER A 157 -19.16 10.36 -3.45
CA SER A 157 -20.58 10.05 -3.57
C SER A 157 -21.30 11.05 -4.48
N THR A 158 -22.48 10.66 -5.00
CA THR A 158 -23.43 11.60 -5.60
C THR A 158 -24.22 12.41 -4.56
N LYS A 159 -24.20 11.98 -3.28
CA LYS A 159 -24.82 12.74 -2.19
C LYS A 159 -24.04 14.04 -1.98
N SER A 160 -24.72 15.17 -1.84
CA SER A 160 -24.06 16.37 -1.33
C SER A 160 -23.73 16.17 0.15
N PRO A 161 -22.49 16.44 0.59
CA PRO A 161 -22.16 16.40 2.01
C PRO A 161 -22.97 17.46 2.77
N LYS A 162 -23.45 17.13 3.99
CA LYS A 162 -24.15 18.08 4.84
C LYS A 162 -23.20 19.17 5.34
N GLU A 163 -22.07 18.75 5.83
CA GLU A 163 -20.93 19.59 6.22
C GLU A 163 -19.66 18.91 5.72
N ILE A 164 -18.65 19.69 5.40
CA ILE A 164 -17.34 19.16 5.02
C ILE A 164 -16.40 19.46 6.18
N ASN A 165 -16.16 18.48 7.03
CA ASN A 165 -15.18 18.57 8.11
C ASN A 165 -13.80 18.16 7.59
N TRP A 166 -13.23 19.02 6.72
CA TRP A 166 -11.84 18.82 6.32
C TRP A 166 -10.95 18.92 7.56
N SER A 167 -10.21 17.85 7.84
CA SER A 167 -9.25 17.90 8.93
C SER A 167 -8.11 18.85 8.60
N GLU A 168 -7.87 19.81 9.45
CA GLU A 168 -6.66 20.64 9.43
C GLU A 168 -5.47 19.92 10.10
N ASN A 169 -5.66 18.67 10.51
CA ASN A 169 -4.76 17.98 11.46
C ASN A 169 -3.78 17.01 10.80
N PHE A 170 -3.66 17.00 9.48
CA PHE A 170 -2.77 16.05 8.75
C PHE A 170 -1.31 16.13 9.21
N GLU A 171 -0.82 17.32 9.53
CA GLU A 171 0.54 17.49 10.03
C GLU A 171 0.76 16.80 11.38
N ASN A 172 -0.22 16.85 12.29
CA ASN A 172 -0.10 16.19 13.59
C ASN A 172 -0.19 14.68 13.46
N ILE A 173 -1.07 14.19 12.61
CA ILE A 173 -1.16 12.74 12.29
C ILE A 173 0.15 12.27 11.66
N GLN A 174 0.73 13.04 10.75
CA GLN A 174 2.02 12.69 10.15
C GLN A 174 3.16 12.74 11.18
N LYS A 175 3.17 13.72 12.10
CA LYS A 175 4.12 13.78 13.22
C LYS A 175 4.03 12.56 14.11
N GLU A 176 2.80 12.09 14.43
CA GLU A 176 2.58 10.86 15.18
C GLU A 176 3.18 9.63 14.47
N ILE A 177 3.00 9.51 13.16
CA ILE A 177 3.63 8.43 12.38
C ILE A 177 5.14 8.53 12.42
N ASN A 178 5.69 9.75 12.25
CA ASN A 178 7.13 10.00 12.21
C ASN A 178 7.81 9.83 13.57
N SER A 179 7.08 9.98 14.68
CA SER A 179 7.61 9.79 16.04
C SER A 179 7.69 8.33 16.48
N ARG A 180 7.18 7.40 15.67
CA ARG A 180 7.27 5.97 15.97
C ARG A 180 8.73 5.53 16.02
N GLU A 181 9.05 4.68 16.98
CA GLU A 181 10.37 4.03 17.05
C GLU A 181 10.66 3.31 15.73
N ILE A 182 11.84 3.59 15.17
CA ILE A 182 12.32 2.92 13.96
C ILE A 182 13.34 1.85 14.33
N GLN A 183 13.44 0.80 13.50
CA GLN A 183 14.41 -0.26 13.70
C GLN A 183 15.82 0.23 13.40
N ASN A 184 16.76 -0.12 14.26
CA ASN A 184 18.17 0.08 14.00
C ASN A 184 18.62 -0.85 12.88
N LEU A 185 19.20 -0.30 11.83
CA LEU A 185 19.72 -1.07 10.71
C LEU A 185 21.25 -1.20 10.84
N ASN A 186 21.70 -2.45 11.02
CA ASN A 186 23.11 -2.77 11.03
C ASN A 186 23.60 -3.01 9.60
N PHE A 187 24.52 -2.14 9.14
CA PHE A 187 25.08 -2.22 7.78
C PHE A 187 26.19 -3.24 7.65
N TYR A 188 26.81 -3.64 8.76
CA TYR A 188 27.90 -4.61 8.83
C TYR A 188 27.56 -5.72 9.83
N PRO A 189 26.48 -6.47 9.60
CA PRO A 189 26.03 -7.48 10.54
C PRO A 189 27.04 -8.63 10.64
N ASP A 190 27.25 -9.11 11.87
CA ASP A 190 28.05 -10.29 12.15
C ASP A 190 27.42 -11.06 13.31
N GLY A 191 27.24 -12.38 13.16
CA GLY A 191 26.71 -13.24 14.21
C GLY A 191 25.45 -14.01 13.82
N ILE A 192 24.71 -14.43 14.85
CA ILE A 192 23.48 -15.20 14.69
C ILE A 192 22.29 -14.26 14.47
N GLY A 193 21.53 -14.53 13.43
CA GLY A 193 20.28 -13.81 13.13
C GLY A 193 19.15 -14.74 12.75
N LYS A 194 17.96 -14.20 12.68
CA LYS A 194 16.75 -14.91 12.17
C LYS A 194 16.13 -14.17 11.01
N ILE A 195 15.50 -14.91 10.12
CA ILE A 195 14.78 -14.36 8.96
C ILE A 195 13.47 -13.70 9.40
N LEU A 196 13.28 -12.44 9.06
CA LEU A 196 12.00 -11.71 9.21
C LEU A 196 11.19 -11.66 7.91
N SER A 197 11.88 -11.60 6.78
CA SER A 197 11.30 -11.64 5.45
C SER A 197 12.37 -12.04 4.45
N TYR A 198 11.96 -12.64 3.34
CA TYR A 198 12.90 -13.05 2.29
C TYR A 198 12.23 -13.12 0.93
N THR A 199 13.04 -13.10 -0.09
CA THR A 199 12.64 -13.41 -1.46
C THR A 199 13.77 -14.08 -2.21
N ILE A 200 13.46 -14.84 -3.24
CA ILE A 200 14.44 -15.48 -4.11
C ILE A 200 14.41 -14.79 -5.48
N ILE A 201 15.55 -14.32 -5.90
CA ILE A 201 15.72 -13.72 -7.22
C ILE A 201 15.88 -14.83 -8.25
N GLN A 202 14.93 -14.84 -9.17
CA GLN A 202 14.94 -15.76 -10.31
C GLN A 202 15.42 -15.04 -11.57
N GLY A 203 16.55 -15.48 -12.09
CA GLY A 203 17.03 -15.07 -13.40
C GLY A 203 16.27 -15.75 -14.53
N ARG A 204 16.71 -15.51 -15.77
CA ARG A 204 16.03 -16.10 -16.95
C ARG A 204 16.11 -17.63 -17.01
N LYS A 205 17.16 -18.22 -16.49
CA LYS A 205 17.41 -19.67 -16.57
C LYS A 205 17.53 -20.34 -15.20
N ASN A 206 18.10 -19.67 -14.21
CA ASN A 206 18.46 -20.23 -12.91
C ASN A 206 18.01 -19.33 -11.77
N LEU A 207 17.93 -19.89 -10.56
CA LEU A 207 17.87 -19.11 -9.32
C LEU A 207 19.21 -18.43 -9.09
N GLU A 208 19.21 -17.15 -8.72
CA GLU A 208 20.43 -16.38 -8.59
C GLU A 208 20.92 -16.31 -7.15
N TYR A 209 20.09 -15.76 -6.26
CA TYR A 209 20.34 -15.62 -4.82
C TYR A 209 19.04 -15.27 -4.09
N GLY A 210 19.03 -15.43 -2.78
CA GLY A 210 17.99 -14.89 -1.92
C GLY A 210 18.38 -13.52 -1.37
N ILE A 211 17.37 -12.68 -1.11
CA ILE A 211 17.50 -11.47 -0.31
C ILE A 211 16.77 -11.74 1.00
N VAL A 212 17.45 -11.52 2.12
CA VAL A 212 16.93 -11.72 3.47
C VAL A 212 16.92 -10.40 4.20
N VAL A 213 15.78 -10.06 4.78
CA VAL A 213 15.70 -9.10 5.88
C VAL A 213 15.67 -9.90 7.16
N GLY A 214 16.66 -9.70 8.03
CA GLY A 214 16.81 -10.45 9.26
C GLY A 214 16.98 -9.56 10.48
N GLU A 215 16.95 -10.17 11.65
CA GLU A 215 17.14 -9.54 12.96
C GLU A 215 18.23 -10.30 13.72
N LEU A 216 19.21 -9.57 14.24
CA LEU A 216 20.26 -10.10 15.15
C LEU A 216 19.70 -10.27 16.56
N GLU A 217 20.51 -10.87 17.45
CA GLU A 217 20.14 -11.07 18.87
C GLU A 217 19.95 -9.74 19.62
N ASP A 218 20.71 -8.70 19.26
CA ASP A 218 20.59 -7.34 19.79
C ASP A 218 19.38 -6.56 19.27
N LYS A 219 18.49 -7.21 18.49
CA LYS A 219 17.32 -6.65 17.83
C LYS A 219 17.64 -5.70 16.68
N SER A 220 18.89 -5.47 16.35
CA SER A 220 19.22 -4.73 15.14
C SER A 220 18.84 -5.53 13.89
N ARG A 221 18.35 -4.82 12.88
CA ARG A 221 17.92 -5.41 11.61
C ARG A 221 19.08 -5.40 10.62
N PHE A 222 19.12 -6.38 9.74
CA PHE A 222 20.06 -6.42 8.64
C PHE A 222 19.39 -6.80 7.33
N ILE A 223 20.06 -6.48 6.22
CA ILE A 223 19.74 -6.99 4.89
C ILE A 223 20.98 -7.73 4.38
N ALA A 224 20.77 -8.94 3.89
CA ALA A 224 21.84 -9.77 3.37
C ALA A 224 21.37 -10.60 2.17
N ASN A 225 22.33 -10.98 1.32
CA ASN A 225 22.06 -11.99 0.29
C ASN A 225 22.32 -13.39 0.86
N THR A 226 21.72 -14.41 0.27
CA THR A 226 22.11 -15.79 0.53
C THR A 226 23.33 -16.18 -0.32
N PRO A 227 24.05 -17.26 0.03
CA PRO A 227 24.96 -17.91 -0.93
C PRO A 227 24.24 -18.26 -2.22
N LYS A 228 24.99 -18.28 -3.33
CA LYS A 228 24.50 -18.74 -4.64
C LYS A 228 24.53 -20.27 -4.70
N ASP A 229 23.71 -20.90 -3.87
CA ASP A 229 23.57 -22.36 -3.78
C ASP A 229 22.15 -22.72 -4.26
N GLU A 230 22.09 -23.43 -5.40
CA GLU A 230 20.81 -23.77 -6.03
C GLU A 230 19.95 -24.69 -5.16
N ASN A 231 20.55 -25.60 -4.38
CA ASN A 231 19.83 -26.50 -3.48
C ASN A 231 19.22 -25.71 -2.31
N LEU A 232 19.99 -24.80 -1.73
CA LEU A 232 19.51 -23.88 -0.71
C LEU A 232 18.33 -23.06 -1.25
N LEU A 233 18.47 -22.43 -2.41
CA LEU A 233 17.44 -21.59 -2.99
C LEU A 233 16.16 -22.37 -3.33
N LYS A 234 16.28 -23.57 -3.90
CA LYS A 234 15.15 -24.47 -4.15
C LYS A 234 14.43 -24.86 -2.86
N MET A 235 15.19 -25.11 -1.79
CA MET A 235 14.62 -25.41 -0.47
C MET A 235 13.87 -24.20 0.10
N MET A 236 14.46 -23.01 0.04
CA MET A 236 13.83 -21.76 0.50
C MET A 236 12.53 -21.42 -0.24
N ILE A 237 12.36 -21.89 -1.49
CA ILE A 237 11.10 -21.76 -2.23
C ILE A 237 10.06 -22.77 -1.71
N LYS A 238 10.48 -23.97 -1.35
CA LYS A 238 9.59 -25.07 -0.95
C LYS A 238 9.16 -25.04 0.50
N LYS A 239 9.99 -24.48 1.38
CA LYS A 239 9.76 -24.40 2.83
C LYS A 239 9.60 -22.95 3.26
N GLU A 240 8.70 -22.72 4.22
CA GLU A 240 8.64 -21.44 4.90
C GLU A 240 9.90 -21.22 5.75
N MET A 241 10.55 -20.07 5.52
CA MET A 241 11.82 -19.74 6.17
C MET A 241 11.69 -18.62 7.21
N LEU A 242 10.50 -18.08 7.44
CA LEU A 242 10.30 -17.07 8.47
C LEU A 242 10.68 -17.62 9.85
N GLY A 243 11.45 -16.82 10.61
CA GLY A 243 11.96 -17.23 11.93
C GLY A 243 13.16 -18.19 11.90
N GLN A 244 13.54 -18.72 10.71
CA GLN A 244 14.71 -19.60 10.61
C GLN A 244 15.98 -18.86 11.01
N LYS A 245 16.76 -19.44 11.93
CA LYS A 245 18.05 -18.92 12.36
C LYS A 245 19.16 -19.25 11.35
N GLY A 246 20.20 -18.45 11.38
CA GLY A 246 21.40 -18.65 10.56
C GLY A 246 22.51 -17.70 10.98
N VAL A 247 23.61 -17.75 10.27
CA VAL A 247 24.76 -16.87 10.49
C VAL A 247 24.79 -15.82 9.40
N VAL A 248 24.92 -14.55 9.80
CA VAL A 248 25.21 -13.46 8.89
C VAL A 248 26.64 -12.98 9.09
N THR A 249 27.33 -12.68 8.00
CA THR A 249 28.67 -12.10 7.99
C THR A 249 28.74 -10.96 6.99
N SER A 250 29.56 -9.96 7.30
CA SER A 250 29.83 -8.84 6.38
C SER A 250 31.28 -8.92 5.92
N ILE A 251 31.48 -9.15 4.62
CA ILE A 251 32.82 -9.25 4.03
C ILE A 251 32.91 -8.23 2.87
N SER A 252 33.85 -7.30 2.99
CA SER A 252 34.08 -6.26 1.96
C SER A 252 32.80 -5.52 1.55
N GLY A 253 31.95 -5.16 2.52
CA GLY A 253 30.69 -4.44 2.32
C GLY A 253 29.55 -5.27 1.72
N LYS A 254 29.71 -6.59 1.63
CA LYS A 254 28.64 -7.52 1.20
C LYS A 254 28.21 -8.37 2.37
N ASN A 255 26.93 -8.30 2.70
CA ASN A 255 26.34 -9.11 3.75
C ASN A 255 25.82 -10.42 3.18
N VAL A 256 26.21 -11.52 3.79
CA VAL A 256 25.79 -12.88 3.39
C VAL A 256 25.16 -13.57 4.60
N PHE A 257 23.94 -14.06 4.42
CA PHE A 257 23.22 -14.83 5.42
C PHE A 257 23.10 -16.29 4.98
N LYS A 258 23.62 -17.19 5.81
CA LYS A 258 23.51 -18.64 5.60
C LYS A 258 22.56 -19.21 6.66
N PRO A 259 21.33 -19.64 6.26
CA PRO A 259 20.41 -20.27 7.21
C PRO A 259 20.98 -21.59 7.73
N ASN A 260 20.72 -21.88 9.01
CA ASN A 260 20.99 -23.19 9.58
C ASN A 260 19.92 -24.16 9.05
N ILE A 261 20.32 -25.00 8.13
CA ILE A 261 19.48 -26.04 7.57
C ILE A 261 19.72 -27.30 8.41
N LEU A 262 18.70 -27.71 9.14
CA LEU A 262 18.61 -29.05 9.71
C LEU A 262 18.02 -30.01 8.69
#